data_a544b6c1a0b02b4d7f2c7cb933bc6608
#
_entry.id   a544b6c1a0b02b4d7f2c7cb933bc6608
#
_cell.length_a   1.000
_cell.length_b   1.000
_cell.length_c   1.000
_cell.angle_alpha   90.00
_cell.angle_beta   90.00
_cell.angle_gamma   90.00
#
_symmetry.space_group_name_H-M   'P 1'
#
loop_
_entity.id
_entity.type
_entity.pdbx_description
1 polymer ?
#
loop_
_entity_poly.entity_id
_entity_poly.type
_entity_poly.pdbx_seq_one_letter_code
_entity_poly.pdbx_strand_id
1 'polypeptide(L)'
;MSKKKAEKKKGGFVRAIRNIFLFLIACALLILLGLTGIYIYVKHDVNPRLLKEEDATALSDVDCIIILGASVKNGDTPSPMLRDRLDEGIALYKAGCAPKILMSGDHGSEYYNEVSVMKNYAIKQGVPSEDIFLDHAGFSTYESMYRARAIFGAEKVVIVTQKYHLTRAVYNAKNLGMDAYGVAAAPINYGGQTIRNIREYLAISKDFVMTFIKPEPTVLGNPISLDGSGDVTNGAD
;
A
#
# COMPACT_ATOMS: atom_id res chain seq x y z
N MET A 1 30.48 1.98 61.18
CA MET A 1 29.19 1.50 60.60
C MET A 1 28.78 2.19 59.30
N SER A 2 29.35 3.29 58.86
CA SER A 2 28.92 4.10 57.68
C SER A 2 29.26 3.49 56.32
N LYS A 3 30.48 3.00 56.07
CA LYS A 3 30.95 2.50 54.74
C LYS A 3 30.15 1.26 54.24
N LYS A 4 29.89 0.26 55.09
CA LYS A 4 29.11 -0.95 54.71
C LYS A 4 27.65 -0.62 54.29
N LYS A 5 27.04 0.42 54.87
CA LYS A 5 25.70 0.85 54.53
C LYS A 5 25.62 1.57 53.18
N ALA A 6 26.68 2.32 52.81
CA ALA A 6 26.83 2.98 51.51
C ALA A 6 27.13 1.98 50.38
N GLU A 7 27.99 0.98 50.62
CA GLU A 7 28.24 -0.09 49.64
C GLU A 7 26.99 -0.95 49.34
N LYS A 8 26.22 -1.28 50.42
CA LYS A 8 24.95 -2.03 50.28
C LYS A 8 23.89 -1.23 49.48
N LYS A 9 23.81 0.10 49.64
CA LYS A 9 22.96 0.99 48.84
C LYS A 9 23.43 1.06 47.39
N LYS A 10 24.70 1.17 47.09
CA LYS A 10 25.26 1.14 45.73
C LYS A 10 24.99 -0.17 45.02
N GLY A 11 25.17 -1.31 45.71
CA GLY A 11 24.84 -2.65 45.13
C GLY A 11 23.37 -2.84 44.86
N GLY A 12 22.49 -2.30 45.69
CA GLY A 12 21.02 -2.29 45.45
C GLY A 12 20.62 -1.47 44.23
N PHE A 13 21.19 -0.28 44.06
CA PHE A 13 20.96 0.61 42.92
C PHE A 13 21.41 0.00 41.58
N VAL A 14 22.61 -0.57 41.54
CA VAL A 14 23.12 -1.25 40.32
C VAL A 14 22.25 -2.44 39.95
N ARG A 15 21.77 -3.20 40.95
CA ARG A 15 20.86 -4.33 40.71
C ARG A 15 19.50 -3.86 40.15
N ALA A 16 18.97 -2.76 40.68
CA ALA A 16 17.73 -2.16 40.17
C ALA A 16 17.87 -1.71 38.72
N ILE A 17 18.94 -0.99 38.37
CA ILE A 17 19.21 -0.57 36.98
C ILE A 17 19.31 -1.78 36.05
N ARG A 18 20.06 -2.83 36.44
CA ARG A 18 20.17 -4.05 35.65
C ARG A 18 18.80 -4.70 35.43
N ASN A 19 17.96 -4.78 36.46
CA ASN A 19 16.64 -5.40 36.34
C ASN A 19 15.69 -4.59 35.45
N ILE A 20 15.75 -3.25 35.53
CA ILE A 20 15.00 -2.37 34.61
C ILE A 20 15.49 -2.57 33.17
N PHE A 21 16.79 -2.63 32.95
CA PHE A 21 17.36 -2.86 31.63
C PHE A 21 16.94 -4.22 31.04
N LEU A 22 17.02 -5.30 31.84
CA LEU A 22 16.56 -6.62 31.42
C LEU A 22 15.05 -6.64 31.15
N PHE A 23 14.25 -5.95 31.93
CA PHE A 23 12.81 -5.80 31.68
C PHE A 23 12.53 -5.10 30.36
N LEU A 24 13.24 -3.99 30.07
CA LEU A 24 13.11 -3.27 28.80
C LEU A 24 13.50 -4.13 27.61
N ILE A 25 14.57 -4.92 27.73
CA ILE A 25 14.95 -5.90 26.68
C ILE A 25 13.85 -6.93 26.50
N ALA A 26 13.32 -7.48 27.56
CA ALA A 26 12.23 -8.47 27.47
C ALA A 26 11.00 -7.87 26.80
N CYS A 27 10.59 -6.64 27.12
CA CYS A 27 9.51 -5.93 26.45
C CYS A 27 9.81 -5.72 24.95
N ALA A 28 11.00 -5.30 24.61
CA ALA A 28 11.41 -5.09 23.21
C ALA A 28 11.37 -6.42 22.41
N LEU A 29 11.81 -7.52 23.00
CA LEU A 29 11.75 -8.84 22.38
C LEU A 29 10.31 -9.32 22.19
N LEU A 30 9.42 -9.08 23.14
CA LEU A 30 7.99 -9.42 23.03
C LEU A 30 7.31 -8.60 21.93
N ILE A 31 7.61 -7.29 21.83
CA ILE A 31 7.11 -6.44 20.75
C ILE A 31 7.62 -6.97 19.39
N LEU A 32 8.92 -7.26 19.27
CA LEU A 32 9.49 -7.78 18.04
C LEU A 32 8.85 -9.13 17.64
N LEU A 33 8.61 -10.00 18.61
CA LEU A 33 7.93 -11.28 18.38
C LEU A 33 6.49 -11.05 17.86
N GLY A 34 5.75 -10.12 18.48
CA GLY A 34 4.40 -9.75 18.04
C GLY A 34 4.39 -9.21 16.61
N LEU A 35 5.27 -8.25 16.29
CA LEU A 35 5.40 -7.69 14.93
C LEU A 35 5.76 -8.76 13.90
N THR A 36 6.66 -9.69 14.27
CA THR A 36 7.06 -10.81 13.40
C THR A 36 5.89 -11.77 13.17
N GLY A 37 5.12 -12.07 14.22
CA GLY A 37 3.91 -12.89 14.10
C GLY A 37 2.88 -12.28 13.15
N ILE A 38 2.60 -10.98 13.29
CA ILE A 38 1.71 -10.24 12.37
C ILE A 38 2.24 -10.32 10.93
N TYR A 39 3.52 -10.05 10.73
CA TYR A 39 4.13 -10.09 9.40
C TYR A 39 4.00 -11.46 8.72
N ILE A 40 4.28 -12.54 9.45
CA ILE A 40 4.15 -13.91 8.96
C ILE A 40 2.69 -14.24 8.65
N TYR A 41 1.77 -13.87 9.54
CA TYR A 41 0.33 -14.07 9.34
C TYR A 41 -0.16 -13.38 8.07
N VAL A 42 0.12 -12.09 7.90
CA VAL A 42 -0.31 -11.31 6.74
C VAL A 42 0.28 -11.86 5.44
N LYS A 43 1.55 -12.25 5.44
CA LYS A 43 2.18 -12.88 4.26
C LYS A 43 1.51 -14.21 3.90
N HIS A 44 1.25 -15.05 4.88
CA HIS A 44 0.60 -16.35 4.66
C HIS A 44 -0.83 -16.17 4.10
N ASP A 45 -1.59 -15.23 4.67
CA ASP A 45 -2.96 -14.92 4.30
C ASP A 45 -3.09 -14.38 2.87
N VAL A 46 -2.12 -13.58 2.43
CA VAL A 46 -2.12 -12.92 1.10
C VAL A 46 -1.46 -13.78 0.02
N ASN A 47 -0.53 -14.65 0.36
CA ASN A 47 0.29 -15.39 -0.62
C ASN A 47 -0.52 -16.09 -1.73
N PRO A 48 -1.68 -16.73 -1.47
CA PRO A 48 -2.49 -17.36 -2.52
C PRO A 48 -3.14 -16.36 -3.51
N ARG A 49 -3.15 -15.07 -3.17
CA ARG A 49 -3.74 -13.98 -3.95
C ARG A 49 -2.71 -13.19 -4.76
N LEU A 50 -1.43 -13.54 -4.63
CA LEU A 50 -0.34 -12.96 -5.44
C LEU A 50 -0.20 -13.78 -6.70
N LEU A 51 -0.59 -13.20 -7.82
CA LEU A 51 -0.72 -13.87 -9.11
C LEU A 51 0.40 -13.44 -10.06
N LYS A 52 0.63 -14.26 -11.07
CA LYS A 52 1.30 -13.84 -12.29
C LYS A 52 0.30 -13.17 -13.24
N GLU A 53 0.78 -12.45 -14.23
CA GLU A 53 -0.03 -11.82 -15.26
C GLU A 53 -1.03 -12.80 -15.91
N GLU A 54 -0.55 -13.99 -16.30
CA GLU A 54 -1.34 -15.04 -16.94
C GLU A 54 -2.53 -15.50 -16.07
N ASP A 55 -2.29 -15.68 -14.77
CA ASP A 55 -3.32 -16.10 -13.82
C ASP A 55 -4.32 -14.96 -13.52
N ALA A 56 -3.85 -13.71 -13.51
CA ALA A 56 -4.69 -12.55 -13.29
C ALA A 56 -5.63 -12.28 -14.47
N THR A 57 -5.17 -12.47 -15.69
CA THR A 57 -5.98 -12.35 -16.91
C THR A 57 -7.01 -13.47 -17.07
N ALA A 58 -6.84 -14.58 -16.36
CA ALA A 58 -7.82 -15.67 -16.33
C ALA A 58 -8.95 -15.45 -15.30
N LEU A 59 -8.87 -14.40 -14.47
CA LEU A 59 -9.95 -14.04 -13.54
C LEU A 59 -11.16 -13.51 -14.32
N SER A 60 -12.38 -13.88 -13.88
CA SER A 60 -13.63 -13.30 -14.37
C SER A 60 -14.11 -12.19 -13.46
N ASP A 61 -14.93 -11.29 -14.00
CA ASP A 61 -15.68 -10.28 -13.25
C ASP A 61 -14.79 -9.37 -12.37
N VAL A 62 -13.63 -8.99 -12.89
CA VAL A 62 -12.75 -8.00 -12.25
C VAL A 62 -13.25 -6.60 -12.60
N ASP A 63 -13.60 -5.78 -11.60
CA ASP A 63 -14.14 -4.43 -11.82
C ASP A 63 -13.07 -3.47 -12.34
N CYS A 64 -11.89 -3.49 -11.72
CA CYS A 64 -10.80 -2.62 -12.14
C CYS A 64 -9.41 -3.15 -11.75
N ILE A 65 -8.40 -2.63 -12.47
CA ILE A 65 -6.99 -2.73 -12.10
C ILE A 65 -6.64 -1.49 -11.28
N ILE A 66 -6.18 -1.67 -10.03
CA ILE A 66 -5.72 -0.56 -9.18
C ILE A 66 -4.21 -0.40 -9.35
N ILE A 67 -3.78 0.75 -9.88
CA ILE A 67 -2.35 1.09 -10.00
C ILE A 67 -2.01 2.10 -8.90
N LEU A 68 -1.09 1.71 -8.00
CA LEU A 68 -0.67 2.58 -6.90
C LEU A 68 0.44 3.53 -7.32
N GLY A 69 0.37 4.79 -6.91
CA GLY A 69 1.39 5.81 -7.11
C GLY A 69 2.75 5.46 -6.49
N ALA A 70 3.82 6.00 -7.05
CA ALA A 70 5.21 5.80 -6.60
C ALA A 70 6.12 6.99 -6.87
N SER A 71 5.56 8.16 -6.95
CA SER A 71 6.17 9.46 -7.23
C SER A 71 6.41 9.79 -8.71
N VAL A 72 6.39 11.09 -9.01
CA VAL A 72 6.75 11.68 -10.30
C VAL A 72 8.07 12.46 -10.20
N LYS A 73 8.75 12.61 -11.33
CA LYS A 73 9.96 13.42 -11.45
C LYS A 73 9.61 14.72 -12.19
N ASN A 74 10.17 15.84 -11.75
CA ASN A 74 9.99 17.17 -12.39
C ASN A 74 8.52 17.56 -12.60
N GLY A 75 7.58 16.96 -11.84
CA GLY A 75 6.15 17.26 -11.90
C GLY A 75 5.36 16.62 -13.05
N ASP A 76 6.00 16.10 -14.09
CA ASP A 76 5.33 15.65 -15.32
C ASP A 76 5.74 14.26 -15.84
N THR A 77 6.74 13.64 -15.24
CA THR A 77 7.29 12.37 -15.71
C THR A 77 7.21 11.30 -14.62
N PRO A 78 6.65 10.11 -14.90
CA PRO A 78 6.65 9.01 -13.95
C PRO A 78 8.08 8.65 -13.50
N SER A 79 8.29 8.44 -12.20
CA SER A 79 9.53 7.82 -11.74
C SER A 79 9.73 6.45 -12.40
N PRO A 80 10.95 5.89 -12.47
CA PRO A 80 11.15 4.54 -13.02
C PRO A 80 10.26 3.49 -12.33
N MET A 81 10.09 3.61 -11.02
CA MET A 81 9.25 2.72 -10.22
C MET A 81 7.76 2.87 -10.56
N LEU A 82 7.29 4.09 -10.77
CA LEU A 82 5.91 4.37 -11.20
C LEU A 82 5.68 3.88 -12.63
N ARG A 83 6.65 4.08 -13.52
CA ARG A 83 6.57 3.60 -14.90
C ARG A 83 6.38 2.09 -14.96
N ASP A 84 7.16 1.33 -14.20
CA ASP A 84 7.01 -0.14 -14.18
C ASP A 84 5.63 -0.57 -13.69
N ARG A 85 5.00 0.15 -12.73
CA ARG A 85 3.61 -0.12 -12.34
C ARG A 85 2.63 0.19 -13.45
N LEU A 86 2.82 1.31 -14.13
CA LEU A 86 1.96 1.73 -15.24
C LEU A 86 2.05 0.74 -16.39
N ASP A 87 3.26 0.35 -16.77
CA ASP A 87 3.48 -0.60 -17.87
C ASP A 87 2.80 -1.95 -17.59
N GLU A 88 2.95 -2.48 -16.36
CA GLU A 88 2.29 -3.72 -15.92
C GLU A 88 0.76 -3.59 -15.92
N GLY A 89 0.23 -2.53 -15.28
CA GLY A 89 -1.22 -2.32 -15.21
C GLY A 89 -1.86 -2.09 -16.58
N ILE A 90 -1.18 -1.41 -17.48
CA ILE A 90 -1.63 -1.19 -18.87
C ILE A 90 -1.57 -2.51 -19.66
N ALA A 91 -0.55 -3.35 -19.44
CA ALA A 91 -0.46 -4.67 -20.06
C ALA A 91 -1.64 -5.56 -19.64
N LEU A 92 -1.96 -5.62 -18.35
CA LEU A 92 -3.12 -6.33 -17.82
C LEU A 92 -4.44 -5.82 -18.41
N TYR A 93 -4.62 -4.49 -18.51
CA TYR A 93 -5.79 -3.89 -19.12
C TYR A 93 -5.94 -4.31 -20.60
N LYS A 94 -4.87 -4.20 -21.37
CA LYS A 94 -4.84 -4.60 -22.79
C LYS A 94 -5.06 -6.10 -23.01
N ALA A 95 -4.68 -6.91 -22.03
CA ALA A 95 -4.95 -8.35 -22.01
C ALA A 95 -6.39 -8.69 -21.59
N GLY A 96 -7.24 -7.69 -21.27
CA GLY A 96 -8.64 -7.88 -20.91
C GLY A 96 -8.87 -8.33 -19.47
N CYS A 97 -7.91 -8.12 -18.56
CA CYS A 97 -8.03 -8.48 -17.15
C CYS A 97 -9.20 -7.76 -16.45
N ALA A 98 -9.42 -6.49 -16.78
CA ALA A 98 -10.54 -5.69 -16.29
C ALA A 98 -10.89 -4.57 -17.28
N PRO A 99 -12.16 -4.07 -17.28
CA PRO A 99 -12.60 -3.00 -18.17
C PRO A 99 -12.11 -1.62 -17.77
N LYS A 100 -11.67 -1.43 -16.52
CA LYS A 100 -11.30 -0.11 -15.97
C LYS A 100 -9.96 -0.15 -15.24
N ILE A 101 -9.31 1.02 -15.20
CA ILE A 101 -8.10 1.27 -14.41
C ILE A 101 -8.43 2.34 -13.37
N LEU A 102 -8.14 2.06 -12.09
CA LEU A 102 -8.18 3.05 -11.00
C LEU A 102 -6.76 3.41 -10.61
N MET A 103 -6.35 4.63 -10.88
CA MET A 103 -5.05 5.17 -10.51
C MET A 103 -5.16 5.91 -9.17
N SER A 104 -4.52 5.39 -8.12
CA SER A 104 -4.57 5.98 -6.79
C SER A 104 -3.20 6.50 -6.38
N GLY A 105 -3.14 7.78 -6.07
CA GLY A 105 -1.90 8.46 -5.70
C GLY A 105 -2.16 9.76 -4.94
N ASP A 106 -1.09 10.50 -4.69
CA ASP A 106 -1.12 11.74 -3.94
C ASP A 106 -1.30 12.95 -4.87
N HIS A 107 -2.23 13.84 -4.49
CA HIS A 107 -2.40 15.17 -5.06
C HIS A 107 -2.29 16.19 -3.92
N GLY A 108 -1.21 16.09 -3.12
CA GLY A 108 -1.04 16.89 -1.90
C GLY A 108 -0.63 18.34 -2.09
N SER A 109 -0.40 18.80 -3.34
CA SER A 109 -0.11 20.20 -3.63
C SER A 109 -0.49 20.56 -5.06
N GLU A 110 -0.79 21.85 -5.30
CA GLU A 110 -1.14 22.44 -6.61
C GLU A 110 -0.10 22.13 -7.71
N TYR A 111 1.15 21.89 -7.32
CA TYR A 111 2.26 21.56 -8.23
C TYR A 111 2.59 20.06 -8.32
N TYR A 112 1.85 19.20 -7.62
CA TYR A 112 2.12 17.78 -7.59
C TYR A 112 0.83 16.98 -7.78
N ASN A 113 0.56 16.61 -9.02
CA ASN A 113 -0.59 15.78 -9.39
C ASN A 113 -0.10 14.49 -10.04
N GLU A 114 0.21 13.50 -9.18
CA GLU A 114 0.74 12.22 -9.62
C GLU A 114 -0.26 11.46 -10.51
N VAL A 115 -1.54 11.44 -10.12
CA VAL A 115 -2.56 10.65 -10.84
C VAL A 115 -2.85 11.18 -12.24
N SER A 116 -2.77 12.52 -12.46
CA SER A 116 -2.88 13.09 -13.79
C SER A 116 -1.71 12.71 -14.69
N VAL A 117 -0.49 12.63 -14.14
CA VAL A 117 0.69 12.14 -14.87
C VAL A 117 0.53 10.68 -15.24
N MET A 118 -0.01 9.86 -14.31
CA MET A 118 -0.31 8.44 -14.57
C MET A 118 -1.33 8.27 -15.69
N LYS A 119 -2.43 9.03 -15.67
CA LYS A 119 -3.47 9.02 -16.71
C LYS A 119 -2.90 9.43 -18.07
N ASN A 120 -2.18 10.52 -18.11
CA ASN A 120 -1.55 11.00 -19.34
C ASN A 120 -0.57 9.98 -19.95
N TYR A 121 0.15 9.27 -19.10
CA TYR A 121 1.02 8.19 -19.54
C TYR A 121 0.21 7.04 -20.17
N ALA A 122 -0.86 6.59 -19.53
CA ALA A 122 -1.67 5.49 -20.02
C ALA A 122 -2.42 5.85 -21.32
N ILE A 123 -2.93 7.09 -21.46
CA ILE A 123 -3.53 7.58 -22.71
C ILE A 123 -2.53 7.53 -23.85
N LYS A 124 -1.27 7.96 -23.62
CA LYS A 124 -0.20 7.89 -24.63
C LYS A 124 0.12 6.44 -25.02
N GLN A 125 -0.16 5.47 -24.13
CA GLN A 125 -0.03 4.04 -24.42
C GLN A 125 -1.29 3.43 -25.06
N GLY A 126 -2.33 4.22 -25.34
CA GLY A 126 -3.54 3.81 -26.04
C GLY A 126 -4.68 3.31 -25.17
N VAL A 127 -4.66 3.60 -23.87
CA VAL A 127 -5.81 3.34 -22.98
C VAL A 127 -6.81 4.49 -23.16
N PRO A 128 -8.12 4.23 -23.42
CA PRO A 128 -9.14 5.26 -23.51
C PRO A 128 -9.25 6.07 -22.20
N SER A 129 -9.42 7.38 -22.32
CA SER A 129 -9.52 8.26 -21.15
C SER A 129 -10.69 7.92 -20.25
N GLU A 130 -11.82 7.54 -20.83
CA GLU A 130 -13.05 7.12 -20.14
C GLU A 130 -12.91 5.84 -19.32
N ASP A 131 -11.87 5.03 -19.54
CA ASP A 131 -11.62 3.81 -18.79
C ASP A 131 -10.64 4.02 -17.62
N ILE A 132 -10.11 5.27 -17.46
CA ILE A 132 -9.15 5.59 -16.42
C ILE A 132 -9.76 6.51 -15.37
N PHE A 133 -9.96 5.97 -14.17
CA PHE A 133 -10.40 6.68 -12.98
C PHE A 133 -9.22 7.16 -12.14
N LEU A 134 -9.35 8.34 -11.54
CA LEU A 134 -8.33 8.97 -10.70
C LEU A 134 -8.80 9.08 -9.26
N ASP A 135 -8.05 8.49 -8.34
CA ASP A 135 -8.18 8.72 -6.91
C ASP A 135 -7.09 9.69 -6.44
N HIS A 136 -7.46 10.95 -6.30
CA HIS A 136 -6.57 12.06 -5.93
C HIS A 136 -6.21 12.10 -4.43
N ALA A 137 -6.82 11.25 -3.60
CA ALA A 137 -6.65 11.27 -2.15
C ALA A 137 -6.13 9.94 -1.59
N GLY A 138 -5.35 9.22 -2.39
CA GLY A 138 -4.65 8.01 -2.00
C GLY A 138 -3.38 8.27 -1.19
N PHE A 139 -3.48 9.02 -0.07
CA PHE A 139 -2.31 9.46 0.73
C PHE A 139 -1.59 8.32 1.45
N SER A 140 -2.21 7.19 1.60
CA SER A 140 -1.61 5.96 2.13
C SER A 140 -2.22 4.73 1.47
N THR A 141 -1.52 3.58 1.55
CA THR A 141 -2.05 2.34 0.98
C THR A 141 -3.39 1.93 1.60
N TYR A 142 -3.57 2.17 2.90
CA TYR A 142 -4.85 1.93 3.57
C TYR A 142 -5.95 2.82 2.99
N GLU A 143 -5.71 4.12 2.85
CA GLU A 143 -6.69 5.06 2.30
C GLU A 143 -6.99 4.78 0.84
N SER A 144 -6.00 4.45 0.02
CA SER A 144 -6.21 4.02 -1.38
C SER A 144 -7.20 2.85 -1.46
N MET A 145 -7.01 1.82 -0.64
CA MET A 145 -7.90 0.65 -0.64
C MET A 145 -9.26 0.97 -0.02
N TYR A 146 -9.32 1.78 1.03
CA TYR A 146 -10.58 2.24 1.61
C TYR A 146 -11.42 2.99 0.57
N ARG A 147 -10.80 3.94 -0.14
CA ARG A 147 -11.46 4.75 -1.15
C ARG A 147 -11.85 3.94 -2.38
N ALA A 148 -11.01 3.00 -2.82
CA ALA A 148 -11.38 2.06 -3.90
C ALA A 148 -12.70 1.34 -3.59
N ARG A 149 -12.89 0.88 -2.35
CA ARG A 149 -14.13 0.23 -1.92
C ARG A 149 -15.27 1.21 -1.68
N ALA A 150 -15.05 2.26 -0.91
CA ALA A 150 -16.11 3.14 -0.40
C ALA A 150 -16.54 4.22 -1.41
N ILE A 151 -15.62 4.74 -2.22
CA ILE A 151 -15.88 5.81 -3.19
C ILE A 151 -16.15 5.23 -4.57
N PHE A 152 -15.28 4.32 -5.04
CA PHE A 152 -15.39 3.77 -6.40
C PHE A 152 -16.23 2.49 -6.47
N GLY A 153 -16.69 1.96 -5.34
CA GLY A 153 -17.55 0.78 -5.30
C GLY A 153 -16.88 -0.51 -5.75
N ALA A 154 -15.55 -0.53 -5.86
CA ALA A 154 -14.81 -1.69 -6.34
C ALA A 154 -15.03 -2.91 -5.42
N GLU A 155 -15.37 -4.05 -6.00
CA GLU A 155 -15.62 -5.30 -5.28
C GLU A 155 -14.55 -6.36 -5.58
N LYS A 156 -14.22 -6.58 -6.84
CA LYS A 156 -13.18 -7.50 -7.27
C LYS A 156 -12.10 -6.75 -8.03
N VAL A 157 -10.86 -6.82 -7.55
CA VAL A 157 -9.79 -5.97 -8.06
C VAL A 157 -8.46 -6.72 -8.24
N VAL A 158 -7.68 -6.26 -9.22
CA VAL A 158 -6.27 -6.63 -9.37
C VAL A 158 -5.41 -5.41 -9.06
N ILE A 159 -4.53 -5.53 -8.06
CA ILE A 159 -3.68 -4.43 -7.58
C ILE A 159 -2.29 -4.59 -8.17
N VAL A 160 -1.78 -3.51 -8.77
CA VAL A 160 -0.44 -3.46 -9.36
C VAL A 160 0.48 -2.54 -8.56
N THR A 161 1.55 -3.11 -8.05
CA THR A 161 2.62 -2.38 -7.35
C THR A 161 3.88 -3.24 -7.28
N GLN A 162 4.99 -2.74 -6.69
CA GLN A 162 6.19 -3.55 -6.52
C GLN A 162 5.98 -4.71 -5.54
N LYS A 163 6.67 -5.82 -5.77
CA LYS A 163 6.56 -7.07 -5.00
C LYS A 163 6.61 -6.87 -3.47
N TYR A 164 7.51 -6.01 -2.98
CA TYR A 164 7.66 -5.77 -1.55
C TYR A 164 6.44 -5.08 -0.91
N HIS A 165 5.69 -4.31 -1.69
CA HIS A 165 4.52 -3.54 -1.27
C HIS A 165 3.20 -4.31 -1.45
N LEU A 166 3.18 -5.28 -2.36
CA LEU A 166 1.98 -5.97 -2.82
C LEU A 166 1.23 -6.69 -1.69
N THR A 167 1.97 -7.35 -0.79
CA THR A 167 1.38 -8.04 0.37
C THR A 167 0.52 -7.09 1.22
N ARG A 168 0.99 -5.87 1.48
CA ARG A 168 0.27 -4.90 2.29
C ARG A 168 -0.95 -4.33 1.55
N ALA A 169 -0.83 -4.05 0.28
CA ALA A 169 -1.93 -3.53 -0.53
C ALA A 169 -3.08 -4.54 -0.63
N VAL A 170 -2.78 -5.80 -0.97
CA VAL A 170 -3.80 -6.86 -1.06
C VAL A 170 -4.42 -7.17 0.30
N TYR A 171 -3.62 -7.16 1.39
CA TYR A 171 -4.13 -7.34 2.74
C TYR A 171 -5.16 -6.27 3.13
N ASN A 172 -4.84 -4.99 2.88
CA ASN A 172 -5.75 -3.89 3.15
C ASN A 172 -7.04 -4.02 2.35
N ALA A 173 -6.94 -4.26 1.04
CA ALA A 173 -8.08 -4.41 0.16
C ALA A 173 -9.02 -5.53 0.61
N LYS A 174 -8.48 -6.72 0.89
CA LYS A 174 -9.23 -7.88 1.37
C LYS A 174 -9.98 -7.57 2.67
N ASN A 175 -9.31 -6.96 3.66
CA ASN A 175 -9.92 -6.69 4.97
C ASN A 175 -10.88 -5.49 4.95
N LEU A 176 -10.83 -4.68 3.92
CA LEU A 176 -11.81 -3.64 3.63
C LEU A 176 -12.99 -4.13 2.78
N GLY A 177 -13.05 -5.42 2.48
CA GLY A 177 -14.22 -6.09 1.89
C GLY A 177 -14.17 -6.24 0.37
N MET A 178 -12.97 -6.20 -0.23
CA MET A 178 -12.77 -6.50 -1.65
C MET A 178 -12.24 -7.92 -1.87
N ASP A 179 -12.64 -8.57 -2.96
CA ASP A 179 -11.97 -9.75 -3.48
C ASP A 179 -10.74 -9.31 -4.27
N ALA A 180 -9.61 -9.16 -3.57
CA ALA A 180 -8.42 -8.52 -4.09
C ALA A 180 -7.32 -9.53 -4.42
N TYR A 181 -6.72 -9.34 -5.58
CA TYR A 181 -5.55 -10.04 -6.07
C TYR A 181 -4.43 -9.06 -6.37
N GLY A 182 -3.20 -9.55 -6.50
CA GLY A 182 -2.07 -8.68 -6.76
C GLY A 182 -1.12 -9.21 -7.80
N VAL A 183 -0.67 -8.34 -8.71
CA VAL A 183 0.37 -8.61 -9.70
C VAL A 183 1.55 -7.68 -9.43
N ALA A 184 2.75 -8.25 -9.39
CA ALA A 184 3.96 -7.48 -9.14
C ALA A 184 4.44 -6.81 -10.42
N ALA A 185 4.58 -5.49 -10.40
CA ALA A 185 5.33 -4.77 -11.44
C ALA A 185 6.77 -5.33 -11.55
N ALA A 186 7.40 -5.11 -12.72
CA ALA A 186 8.68 -5.72 -13.11
C ALA A 186 9.69 -5.83 -11.96
N PRO A 187 10.44 -6.95 -11.86
CA PRO A 187 11.33 -7.23 -10.74
C PRO A 187 12.66 -6.47 -10.83
N ILE A 188 12.60 -5.15 -10.91
CA ILE A 188 13.80 -4.31 -10.96
C ILE A 188 14.28 -3.99 -9.54
N ASN A 189 15.58 -4.13 -9.30
CA ASN A 189 16.20 -3.73 -8.04
C ASN A 189 16.48 -2.22 -8.03
N TYR A 190 15.62 -1.47 -7.36
CA TYR A 190 15.86 -0.05 -7.10
C TYR A 190 16.79 0.14 -5.91
N GLY A 191 17.66 1.16 -5.97
CA GLY A 191 18.50 1.55 -4.81
C GLY A 191 17.68 1.73 -3.54
N GLY A 192 18.22 1.34 -2.36
CA GLY A 192 17.53 1.47 -1.06
C GLY A 192 16.47 0.39 -0.75
N GLN A 193 16.52 -0.77 -1.40
CA GLN A 193 15.54 -1.85 -1.20
C GLN A 193 15.47 -2.34 0.26
N THR A 194 16.62 -2.40 0.97
CA THR A 194 16.65 -2.82 2.38
C THR A 194 15.83 -1.89 3.27
N ILE A 195 15.94 -0.56 3.06
CA ILE A 195 15.17 0.43 3.83
C ILE A 195 13.67 0.29 3.53
N ARG A 196 13.30 0.06 2.27
CA ARG A 196 11.90 -0.19 1.91
C ARG A 196 11.37 -1.45 2.57
N ASN A 197 12.13 -2.53 2.60
CA ASN A 197 11.71 -3.78 3.25
C ASN A 197 11.49 -3.59 4.75
N ILE A 198 12.36 -2.85 5.44
CA ILE A 198 12.20 -2.52 6.87
C ILE A 198 10.95 -1.66 7.08
N ARG A 199 10.75 -0.64 6.23
CA ARG A 199 9.54 0.19 6.29
C ARG A 199 8.28 -0.62 6.08
N GLU A 200 8.25 -1.53 5.12
CA GLU A 200 7.09 -2.39 4.88
C GLU A 200 6.82 -3.36 6.02
N TYR A 201 7.84 -3.89 6.67
CA TYR A 201 7.68 -4.72 7.86
C TYR A 201 6.90 -3.99 8.97
N LEU A 202 7.24 -2.72 9.22
CA LEU A 202 6.52 -1.88 10.20
C LEU A 202 5.16 -1.42 9.67
N ALA A 203 5.06 -1.06 8.40
CA ALA A 203 3.83 -0.61 7.76
C ALA A 203 2.76 -1.70 7.71
N ILE A 204 3.13 -2.97 7.48
CA ILE A 204 2.23 -4.13 7.54
C ILE A 204 1.60 -4.23 8.94
N SER A 205 2.41 -4.09 10.00
CA SER A 205 1.91 -4.16 11.37
C SER A 205 0.98 -3.00 11.72
N LYS A 206 1.28 -1.79 11.24
CA LYS A 206 0.38 -0.63 11.36
C LYS A 206 -0.94 -0.90 10.63
N ASP A 207 -0.89 -1.30 9.38
CA ASP A 207 -2.08 -1.49 8.55
C ASP A 207 -2.91 -2.69 9.03
N PHE A 208 -2.29 -3.72 9.63
CA PHE A 208 -2.98 -4.79 10.35
C PHE A 208 -3.93 -4.22 11.41
N VAL A 209 -3.46 -3.28 12.24
CA VAL A 209 -4.30 -2.63 13.26
C VAL A 209 -5.36 -1.74 12.59
N MET A 210 -5.00 -0.98 11.57
CA MET A 210 -5.91 -0.09 10.84
C MET A 210 -7.09 -0.86 10.23
N THR A 211 -6.86 -2.08 9.70
CA THR A 211 -7.94 -2.89 9.13
C THR A 211 -8.91 -3.46 10.17
N PHE A 212 -8.56 -3.51 11.45
CA PHE A 212 -9.49 -3.84 12.55
C PHE A 212 -10.31 -2.61 12.99
N ILE A 213 -9.66 -1.46 13.14
CA ILE A 213 -10.29 -0.22 13.60
C ILE A 213 -11.14 0.40 12.50
N LYS A 214 -10.72 0.25 11.24
CA LYS A 214 -11.32 0.79 10.03
C LYS A 214 -11.63 2.29 10.12
N PRO A 215 -10.64 3.13 10.49
CA PRO A 215 -10.86 4.57 10.53
C PRO A 215 -11.19 5.08 9.12
N GLU A 216 -12.00 6.12 9.07
CA GLU A 216 -12.27 6.82 7.81
C GLU A 216 -10.99 7.43 7.22
N PRO A 217 -10.88 7.53 5.89
CA PRO A 217 -9.74 8.17 5.24
C PRO A 217 -9.77 9.68 5.50
N THR A 218 -8.63 10.33 5.31
CA THR A 218 -8.47 11.78 5.48
C THR A 218 -9.47 12.58 4.62
N VAL A 219 -9.74 12.10 3.41
CA VAL A 219 -10.74 12.68 2.51
C VAL A 219 -11.69 11.56 2.07
N LEU A 220 -12.97 11.67 2.41
CA LEU A 220 -13.97 10.69 1.98
C LEU A 220 -14.54 11.18 0.64
N GLY A 221 -15.20 12.02 0.28
CA GLY A 221 -15.78 12.40 -1.03
C GLY A 221 -17.09 11.66 -1.35
N ASN A 222 -17.67 12.00 -2.49
CA ASN A 222 -18.89 11.39 -2.97
C ASN A 222 -18.60 10.07 -3.72
N PRO A 223 -19.52 9.10 -3.70
CA PRO A 223 -19.38 7.88 -4.49
C PRO A 223 -19.32 8.16 -6.00
N ILE A 224 -18.47 7.43 -6.71
CA ILE A 224 -18.24 7.49 -8.15
C ILE A 224 -18.33 6.06 -8.69
N SER A 225 -19.32 5.77 -9.56
CA SER A 225 -19.44 4.43 -10.14
C SER A 225 -18.38 4.15 -11.20
N LEU A 226 -17.77 2.98 -11.13
CA LEU A 226 -16.85 2.48 -12.17
C LEU A 226 -17.58 2.12 -13.48
N ASP A 227 -18.91 2.01 -13.50
CA ASP A 227 -19.67 1.77 -14.73
C ASP A 227 -19.71 2.98 -15.67
N GLY A 228 -19.38 4.17 -15.16
CA GLY A 228 -19.35 5.41 -15.90
C GLY A 228 -18.07 5.68 -16.65
N SER A 229 -17.92 6.94 -17.08
CA SER A 229 -16.66 7.47 -17.64
C SER A 229 -15.73 7.91 -16.54
N GLY A 230 -14.48 7.46 -16.60
CA GLY A 230 -13.40 7.91 -15.71
C GLY A 230 -13.06 9.40 -15.84
N ASP A 231 -13.54 10.06 -16.89
CA ASP A 231 -13.29 11.49 -17.11
C ASP A 231 -13.96 12.39 -16.06
N VAL A 232 -14.98 11.87 -15.35
CA VAL A 232 -15.58 12.59 -14.21
C VAL A 232 -14.60 12.78 -13.05
N THR A 233 -13.48 12.07 -13.06
CA THR A 233 -12.44 12.13 -12.03
C THR A 233 -11.22 12.97 -12.46
N ASN A 234 -11.26 13.64 -13.60
CA ASN A 234 -10.10 14.41 -14.13
C ASN A 234 -9.70 15.61 -13.26
N GLY A 235 -10.37 15.83 -12.13
CA GLY A 235 -10.15 16.93 -11.22
C GLY A 235 -10.95 18.17 -11.68
N ALA A 236 -11.73 18.76 -10.79
CA ALA A 236 -12.03 20.18 -10.93
C ALA A 236 -10.73 20.90 -10.54
N ASP A 237 -10.13 21.58 -11.48
CA ASP A 237 -9.06 22.56 -11.27
C ASP A 237 -9.52 23.65 -10.29
#